data_c273866e68b9ffaec7f78387dfada21a
#
_entry.id   c273866e68b9ffaec7f78387dfada21a
#
_cell.length_a   1.000
_cell.length_b   1.000
_cell.length_c   1.000
_cell.angle_alpha   90.00
_cell.angle_beta   90.00
_cell.angle_gamma   90.00
#
_symmetry.space_group_name_H-M   'P 1'
#
loop_
_entity.id
_entity.type
_entity.pdbx_description
1 polymer ?
#
loop_
_entity_poly.entity_id
_entity_poly.type
_entity_poly.pdbx_seq_one_letter_code
_entity_poly.pdbx_strand_id
1 'polypeptide(L)'
;MAEDNRKKRKTKRKGRRDIAWQNKDVSCKVLAEQLRGRDFSVYGLKLPKIADIMPTNLPAVEANELRIDNLFLLEDDSYAIIDYESEYREGNKQKYLGYLARLTKRLYNIHKCYKKIRMIVIYTADVEKGSTMPALELGAVSLQLTEVFLADMDSDGIRKSLEEKIRRGEAFSKEDLMRLVIYPLTFRGPAAKRDATHQAIKLADGITDTEQEWAVLKLLLAFTDKVISKEDREYIREVITMSGVEKMIENEKREAVKKAVEEVEAKAEQEKAEAIQEYAVKAEQEKAEAVMSSLERIVRNMIADREPAEKIARQTGVPLADVRLLEAEMNG
;
A
#
# COMPACT_ATOMS: atom_id res chain seq x y z
N MET A 1 30.65 -5.46 33.78
CA MET A 1 30.58 -6.12 32.44
C MET A 1 29.40 -7.10 32.25
N ALA A 2 28.92 -7.80 33.28
CA ALA A 2 27.79 -8.75 33.14
C ALA A 2 26.39 -8.10 32.96
N GLU A 3 26.15 -6.94 33.58
CA GLU A 3 24.91 -6.22 33.50
C GLU A 3 24.66 -5.50 32.15
N ASP A 4 25.72 -5.02 31.53
CA ASP A 4 25.66 -4.33 30.22
C ASP A 4 25.38 -5.33 29.08
N ASN A 5 25.86 -6.55 29.19
CA ASN A 5 25.54 -7.64 28.26
C ASN A 5 24.09 -8.16 28.42
N ARG A 6 23.48 -8.06 29.61
CA ARG A 6 22.07 -8.41 29.82
C ARG A 6 21.12 -7.36 29.22
N LYS A 7 21.47 -6.07 29.31
CA LYS A 7 20.69 -4.99 28.68
C LYS A 7 20.75 -5.04 27.16
N LYS A 8 21.93 -5.27 26.56
CA LYS A 8 22.11 -5.45 25.10
C LYS A 8 21.41 -6.69 24.55
N ARG A 9 21.32 -7.79 25.32
CA ARG A 9 20.53 -8.98 24.93
C ARG A 9 19.00 -8.75 25.05
N LYS A 10 18.53 -7.96 26.02
CA LYS A 10 17.11 -7.63 26.14
C LYS A 10 16.63 -6.66 25.05
N THR A 11 17.44 -5.67 24.67
CA THR A 11 17.13 -4.74 23.57
C THR A 11 17.17 -5.43 22.20
N LYS A 12 18.13 -6.33 21.94
CA LYS A 12 18.12 -7.15 20.71
C LYS A 12 16.95 -8.12 20.61
N ARG A 13 16.47 -8.68 21.74
CA ARG A 13 15.26 -9.53 21.75
C ARG A 13 13.96 -8.73 21.56
N LYS A 14 13.89 -7.48 22.03
CA LYS A 14 12.72 -6.62 21.85
C LYS A 14 12.61 -6.17 20.40
N GLY A 15 13.68 -5.70 19.77
CA GLY A 15 13.69 -5.31 18.35
C GLY A 15 13.39 -6.47 17.38
N ARG A 16 13.87 -7.71 17.69
CA ARG A 16 13.52 -8.90 16.89
C ARG A 16 12.06 -9.33 17.00
N ARG A 17 11.40 -9.10 18.15
CA ARG A 17 9.96 -9.36 18.29
C ARG A 17 9.12 -8.32 17.53
N ASP A 18 9.51 -7.07 17.55
CA ASP A 18 8.78 -5.97 16.90
C ASP A 18 8.82 -6.07 15.37
N ILE A 19 9.95 -6.53 14.77
CA ILE A 19 10.06 -6.75 13.32
C ILE A 19 9.20 -7.93 12.85
N ALA A 20 9.16 -9.03 13.60
CA ALA A 20 8.28 -10.17 13.30
C ALA A 20 6.80 -9.80 13.45
N TRP A 21 6.49 -8.83 14.30
CA TRP A 21 5.15 -8.34 14.59
C TRP A 21 4.63 -7.39 13.51
N GLN A 22 5.44 -6.42 13.10
CA GLN A 22 5.13 -5.51 11.99
C GLN A 22 4.96 -6.27 10.67
N ASN A 23 5.71 -7.36 10.46
CA ASN A 23 5.57 -8.20 9.27
C ASN A 23 4.24 -8.95 9.21
N LYS A 24 3.62 -9.35 10.34
CA LYS A 24 2.28 -9.97 10.35
C LYS A 24 1.19 -8.96 9.98
N ASP A 25 1.24 -7.75 10.53
CA ASP A 25 0.29 -6.67 10.20
C ASP A 25 0.41 -6.21 8.74
N VAL A 26 1.64 -6.12 8.22
CA VAL A 26 1.89 -5.76 6.83
C VAL A 26 1.47 -6.89 5.89
N SER A 27 1.75 -8.14 6.24
CA SER A 27 1.35 -9.31 5.43
C SER A 27 -0.18 -9.45 5.38
N CYS A 28 -0.88 -9.21 6.48
CA CYS A 28 -2.34 -9.19 6.49
C CYS A 28 -2.91 -8.05 5.63
N LYS A 29 -2.31 -6.85 5.66
CA LYS A 29 -2.76 -5.72 4.82
C LYS A 29 -2.55 -5.98 3.33
N VAL A 30 -1.39 -6.54 2.94
CA VAL A 30 -1.10 -6.90 1.54
C VAL A 30 -2.06 -7.99 1.05
N LEU A 31 -2.31 -9.02 1.89
CA LEU A 31 -3.32 -10.03 1.60
C LEU A 31 -4.71 -9.40 1.46
N ALA A 32 -5.00 -8.43 2.31
CA ALA A 32 -6.21 -7.67 2.36
C ALA A 32 -6.57 -7.02 1.03
N GLU A 33 -5.66 -6.24 0.49
CA GLU A 33 -5.87 -5.52 -0.77
C GLU A 33 -6.01 -6.49 -1.94
N GLN A 34 -5.31 -7.61 -1.92
CA GLN A 34 -5.41 -8.64 -2.94
C GLN A 34 -6.70 -9.47 -2.85
N LEU A 35 -7.31 -9.57 -1.68
CA LEU A 35 -8.54 -10.34 -1.46
C LEU A 35 -9.82 -9.53 -1.68
N ARG A 36 -9.78 -8.22 -1.70
CA ARG A 36 -10.98 -7.40 -1.94
C ARG A 36 -11.66 -7.78 -3.26
N GLY A 37 -12.97 -7.99 -3.22
CA GLY A 37 -13.78 -8.44 -4.35
C GLY A 37 -13.64 -9.94 -4.66
N ARG A 38 -12.92 -10.70 -3.83
CA ARG A 38 -12.80 -12.17 -3.90
C ARG A 38 -13.75 -12.82 -2.92
N ASP A 39 -13.97 -14.10 -3.13
CA ASP A 39 -14.70 -14.97 -2.20
C ASP A 39 -13.76 -16.02 -1.60
N PHE A 40 -14.32 -16.85 -0.77
CA PHE A 40 -13.58 -17.93 -0.13
C PHE A 40 -13.75 -19.28 -0.88
N SER A 41 -14.02 -19.24 -2.18
CA SER A 41 -14.24 -20.44 -3.02
C SER A 41 -13.02 -21.35 -3.07
N VAL A 42 -11.81 -20.79 -2.94
CA VAL A 42 -10.56 -21.57 -2.83
C VAL A 42 -10.57 -22.56 -1.68
N TYR A 43 -11.33 -22.28 -0.62
CA TYR A 43 -11.54 -23.17 0.53
C TYR A 43 -12.83 -24.00 0.42
N GLY A 44 -13.50 -24.00 -0.73
CA GLY A 44 -14.78 -24.64 -0.92
C GLY A 44 -15.96 -23.96 -0.20
N LEU A 45 -15.76 -22.75 0.33
CA LEU A 45 -16.78 -22.00 1.07
C LEU A 45 -17.62 -21.14 0.13
N LYS A 46 -18.94 -21.26 0.25
CA LYS A 46 -19.91 -20.40 -0.45
C LYS A 46 -20.28 -19.20 0.43
N LEU A 47 -19.44 -18.15 0.38
CA LEU A 47 -19.66 -16.91 1.11
C LEU A 47 -19.77 -15.74 0.11
N PRO A 48 -20.44 -14.61 0.51
CA PRO A 48 -20.35 -13.37 -0.24
C PRO A 48 -18.88 -12.93 -0.42
N LYS A 49 -18.65 -12.12 -1.44
CA LYS A 49 -17.31 -11.60 -1.68
C LYS A 49 -16.84 -10.69 -0.55
N ILE A 50 -15.52 -10.61 -0.42
CA ILE A 50 -14.86 -9.74 0.55
C ILE A 50 -15.00 -8.30 0.09
N ALA A 51 -15.71 -7.50 0.87
CA ALA A 51 -15.85 -6.07 0.63
C ALA A 51 -14.63 -5.31 1.18
N ASP A 52 -14.21 -5.65 2.40
CA ASP A 52 -13.05 -5.03 3.04
C ASP A 52 -12.44 -5.91 4.13
N ILE A 53 -11.21 -5.55 4.54
CA ILE A 53 -10.52 -6.19 5.66
C ILE A 53 -10.51 -5.24 6.84
N MET A 54 -10.88 -5.78 7.98
CA MET A 54 -11.09 -5.00 9.19
C MET A 54 -9.89 -5.11 10.14
N PRO A 55 -9.59 -4.03 10.89
CA PRO A 55 -8.58 -4.09 11.94
C PRO A 55 -8.90 -5.18 12.96
N THR A 56 -7.90 -6.01 13.23
CA THR A 56 -8.03 -7.17 14.13
C THR A 56 -7.81 -6.83 15.62
N ASN A 57 -7.27 -5.63 15.90
CA ASN A 57 -7.06 -5.15 17.26
C ASN A 57 -8.41 -4.80 17.90
N LEU A 58 -8.90 -5.68 18.77
CA LEU A 58 -10.08 -5.42 19.59
C LEU A 58 -9.62 -4.84 20.92
N PRO A 59 -9.92 -3.56 21.25
CA PRO A 59 -9.54 -2.99 22.52
C PRO A 59 -10.21 -3.75 23.66
N ALA A 60 -9.41 -4.30 24.57
CA ALA A 60 -9.87 -4.92 25.80
C ALA A 60 -9.00 -4.43 26.96
N VAL A 61 -9.65 -4.14 28.07
CA VAL A 61 -9.00 -3.73 29.33
C VAL A 61 -8.42 -4.92 30.10
N GLU A 62 -8.45 -6.12 29.55
CA GLU A 62 -7.96 -7.34 30.19
C GLU A 62 -6.53 -7.69 29.77
N ALA A 63 -5.72 -8.15 30.73
CA ALA A 63 -4.28 -8.42 30.63
C ALA A 63 -3.88 -9.49 29.60
N ASN A 64 -4.81 -10.20 28.98
CA ASN A 64 -4.58 -11.15 27.90
C ASN A 64 -5.19 -10.62 26.60
N GLU A 65 -4.35 -10.09 25.71
CA GLU A 65 -4.73 -9.67 24.37
C GLU A 65 -5.15 -10.91 23.54
N LEU A 66 -6.43 -11.25 23.59
CA LEU A 66 -7.01 -12.14 22.57
C LEU A 66 -7.07 -11.36 21.24
N ARG A 67 -6.18 -11.69 20.34
CA ARG A 67 -6.14 -11.08 19.00
C ARG A 67 -6.83 -12.00 18.01
N ILE A 68 -7.71 -11.41 17.20
CA ILE A 68 -8.27 -12.07 16.02
C ILE A 68 -7.18 -12.04 14.94
N ASP A 69 -6.83 -13.19 14.36
CA ASP A 69 -5.80 -13.24 13.33
C ASP A 69 -6.30 -12.61 12.03
N ASN A 70 -7.53 -12.93 11.60
CA ASN A 70 -8.10 -12.40 10.36
C ASN A 70 -9.58 -12.06 10.54
N LEU A 71 -9.96 -10.83 10.20
CA LEU A 71 -11.33 -10.33 10.24
C LEU A 71 -11.69 -9.66 8.92
N PHE A 72 -12.74 -10.13 8.28
CA PHE A 72 -13.22 -9.67 6.98
C PHE A 72 -14.62 -9.10 7.07
N LEU A 73 -14.87 -8.00 6.39
CA LEU A 73 -16.21 -7.54 6.03
C LEU A 73 -16.58 -8.15 4.68
N LEU A 74 -17.75 -8.74 4.58
CA LEU A 74 -18.27 -9.36 3.36
C LEU A 74 -19.22 -8.41 2.63
N GLU A 75 -19.47 -8.65 1.36
CA GLU A 75 -20.34 -7.81 0.52
C GLU A 75 -21.81 -7.79 0.98
N ASP A 76 -22.24 -8.80 1.76
CA ASP A 76 -23.57 -8.86 2.39
C ASP A 76 -23.64 -8.12 3.74
N ASP A 77 -22.68 -7.26 4.04
CA ASP A 77 -22.54 -6.52 5.31
C ASP A 77 -22.43 -7.43 6.55
N SER A 78 -22.05 -8.69 6.35
CA SER A 78 -21.69 -9.62 7.41
C SER A 78 -20.18 -9.68 7.63
N TYR A 79 -19.75 -10.27 8.74
CA TYR A 79 -18.34 -10.39 9.11
C TYR A 79 -17.93 -11.86 9.14
N ALA A 80 -16.68 -12.14 8.75
CA ALA A 80 -16.07 -13.45 8.89
C ALA A 80 -14.78 -13.35 9.70
N ILE A 81 -14.69 -14.11 10.77
CA ILE A 81 -13.45 -14.35 11.51
C ILE A 81 -12.87 -15.66 10.95
N ILE A 82 -11.61 -15.65 10.52
CA ILE A 82 -10.90 -16.84 10.03
C ILE A 82 -9.70 -17.09 10.93
N ASP A 83 -9.62 -18.30 11.45
CA ASP A 83 -8.50 -18.80 12.25
C ASP A 83 -7.90 -20.04 11.59
N TYR A 84 -6.56 -20.14 11.59
CA TYR A 84 -5.83 -21.28 11.04
C TYR A 84 -5.27 -22.12 12.18
N GLU A 85 -5.62 -23.41 12.21
CA GLU A 85 -5.21 -24.34 13.25
C GLU A 85 -4.51 -25.57 12.67
N SER A 86 -3.39 -25.96 13.27
CA SER A 86 -2.65 -27.18 12.93
C SER A 86 -3.01 -28.36 13.80
N GLU A 87 -3.84 -28.17 14.81
CA GLU A 87 -4.36 -29.21 15.68
C GLU A 87 -5.76 -28.82 16.18
N TYR A 88 -6.59 -29.81 16.43
CA TYR A 88 -7.87 -29.59 17.09
C TYR A 88 -7.67 -29.54 18.61
N ARG A 89 -8.16 -28.50 19.23
CA ARG A 89 -8.23 -28.34 20.69
C ARG A 89 -9.62 -27.88 21.08
N GLU A 90 -10.31 -28.67 21.90
CA GLU A 90 -11.65 -28.34 22.40
C GLU A 90 -11.67 -26.97 23.10
N GLY A 91 -10.62 -26.63 23.85
CA GLY A 91 -10.47 -25.35 24.54
C GLY A 91 -10.43 -24.13 23.62
N ASN A 92 -10.17 -24.28 22.30
CA ASN A 92 -10.19 -23.18 21.36
C ASN A 92 -11.58 -22.56 21.19
N LYS A 93 -12.65 -23.30 21.49
CA LYS A 93 -14.03 -22.77 21.48
C LYS A 93 -14.23 -21.64 22.46
N GLN A 94 -13.54 -21.64 23.61
CA GLN A 94 -13.56 -20.51 24.55
C GLN A 94 -12.91 -19.25 23.94
N LYS A 95 -11.79 -19.44 23.21
CA LYS A 95 -11.14 -18.37 22.44
C LYS A 95 -12.11 -17.78 21.41
N TYR A 96 -12.81 -18.62 20.66
CA TYR A 96 -13.75 -18.20 19.61
C TYR A 96 -14.96 -17.47 20.17
N LEU A 97 -15.53 -17.94 21.31
CA LEU A 97 -16.58 -17.20 22.03
C LEU A 97 -16.10 -15.81 22.47
N GLY A 98 -14.88 -15.71 22.98
CA GLY A 98 -14.27 -14.44 23.33
C GLY A 98 -14.13 -13.49 22.13
N TYR A 99 -13.73 -14.00 20.98
CA TYR A 99 -13.67 -13.20 19.74
C TYR A 99 -15.06 -12.70 19.34
N LEU A 100 -16.05 -13.58 19.31
CA LEU A 100 -17.41 -13.24 18.92
C LEU A 100 -18.03 -12.19 19.88
N ALA A 101 -17.87 -12.35 21.18
CA ALA A 101 -18.41 -11.41 22.17
C ALA A 101 -17.80 -10.01 22.02
N ARG A 102 -16.47 -9.92 21.84
CA ARG A 102 -15.76 -8.64 21.66
C ARG A 102 -16.13 -7.97 20.34
N LEU A 103 -16.15 -8.74 19.26
CA LEU A 103 -16.52 -8.22 17.95
C LEU A 103 -17.98 -7.75 17.94
N THR A 104 -18.91 -8.51 18.50
CA THR A 104 -20.31 -8.13 18.63
C THR A 104 -20.47 -6.80 19.37
N LYS A 105 -19.78 -6.63 20.51
CA LYS A 105 -19.78 -5.37 21.26
C LYS A 105 -19.25 -4.21 20.44
N ARG A 106 -18.12 -4.40 19.74
CA ARG A 106 -17.51 -3.37 18.87
C ARG A 106 -18.47 -2.95 17.76
N LEU A 107 -19.01 -3.92 17.03
CA LEU A 107 -19.90 -3.65 15.90
C LEU A 107 -21.21 -2.98 16.33
N TYR A 108 -21.77 -3.40 17.46
CA TYR A 108 -22.95 -2.75 18.02
C TYR A 108 -22.69 -1.28 18.41
N ASN A 109 -21.51 -0.99 18.96
CA ASN A 109 -21.14 0.39 19.32
C ASN A 109 -21.02 1.28 18.08
N ILE A 110 -20.57 0.74 16.96
CA ILE A 110 -20.39 1.47 15.69
C ILE A 110 -21.73 1.60 14.95
N HIS A 111 -22.41 0.49 14.72
CA HIS A 111 -23.57 0.41 13.83
C HIS A 111 -24.91 0.56 14.54
N LYS A 112 -24.96 0.48 15.88
CA LYS A 112 -26.17 0.47 16.73
C LYS A 112 -27.15 -0.66 16.39
N CYS A 113 -26.69 -1.68 15.70
CA CYS A 113 -27.43 -2.91 15.39
C CYS A 113 -26.48 -4.12 15.45
N TYR A 114 -27.05 -5.32 15.59
CA TYR A 114 -26.29 -6.55 15.55
C TYR A 114 -26.00 -6.96 14.09
N LYS A 115 -24.76 -7.30 13.83
CA LYS A 115 -24.30 -7.80 12.55
C LYS A 115 -24.12 -9.32 12.58
N LYS A 116 -24.34 -9.97 11.45
CA LYS A 116 -24.05 -11.40 11.30
C LYS A 116 -22.53 -11.63 11.31
N ILE A 117 -22.07 -12.55 12.13
CA ILE A 117 -20.66 -12.93 12.23
C ILE A 117 -20.53 -14.42 11.98
N ARG A 118 -19.59 -14.82 11.12
CA ARG A 118 -19.25 -16.21 10.87
C ARG A 118 -17.90 -16.52 11.51
N MET A 119 -17.81 -17.61 12.28
CA MET A 119 -16.55 -18.11 12.81
C MET A 119 -16.12 -19.30 11.96
N ILE A 120 -14.99 -19.14 11.25
CA ILE A 120 -14.46 -20.13 10.30
C ILE A 120 -13.10 -20.60 10.82
N VAL A 121 -12.92 -21.91 10.94
CA VAL A 121 -11.67 -22.53 11.33
C VAL A 121 -11.13 -23.33 10.14
N ILE A 122 -9.94 -22.97 9.68
CA ILE A 122 -9.25 -23.67 8.59
C ILE A 122 -8.17 -24.54 9.21
N TYR A 123 -8.40 -25.84 9.16
CA TYR A 123 -7.47 -26.84 9.65
C TYR A 123 -6.45 -27.20 8.57
N THR A 124 -5.16 -27.19 8.93
CA THR A 124 -4.12 -27.77 8.08
C THR A 124 -4.35 -29.27 7.89
N ALA A 125 -3.66 -29.89 6.95
CA ALA A 125 -3.82 -31.32 6.65
C ALA A 125 -3.45 -32.26 7.82
N ASP A 126 -2.92 -31.72 8.93
CA ASP A 126 -2.66 -32.51 10.15
C ASP A 126 -3.94 -32.89 10.88
N VAL A 127 -5.04 -32.19 10.66
CA VAL A 127 -6.34 -32.44 11.29
C VAL A 127 -7.26 -33.18 10.29
N GLU A 128 -7.75 -34.34 10.67
CA GLU A 128 -8.63 -35.13 9.83
C GLU A 128 -10.08 -34.67 9.93
N LYS A 129 -10.78 -34.69 8.82
CA LYS A 129 -12.21 -34.44 8.80
C LYS A 129 -12.95 -35.45 9.65
N GLY A 130 -13.86 -34.99 10.50
CA GLY A 130 -14.61 -35.83 11.44
C GLY A 130 -13.89 -36.11 12.76
N SER A 131 -12.64 -35.64 12.96
CA SER A 131 -11.94 -35.70 14.25
C SER A 131 -12.24 -34.51 15.17
N THR A 132 -13.11 -33.60 14.72
CA THR A 132 -13.44 -32.33 15.40
C THR A 132 -14.91 -32.31 15.82
N MET A 133 -15.24 -31.40 16.73
CA MET A 133 -16.62 -31.07 17.12
C MET A 133 -16.89 -29.60 16.85
N PRO A 134 -17.60 -29.24 15.75
CA PRO A 134 -17.80 -27.83 15.36
C PRO A 134 -18.80 -27.10 16.25
N ALA A 135 -19.61 -27.78 17.01
CA ALA A 135 -20.64 -27.21 17.85
C ALA A 135 -20.25 -27.10 19.33
N LEU A 136 -20.73 -26.08 20.02
CA LEU A 136 -20.70 -25.96 21.47
C LEU A 136 -22.04 -25.40 21.93
N GLU A 137 -22.78 -26.20 22.69
CA GLU A 137 -24.09 -25.83 23.24
C GLU A 137 -23.98 -25.61 24.74
N LEU A 138 -24.26 -24.38 25.18
CA LEU A 138 -24.20 -23.96 26.58
C LEU A 138 -25.58 -23.52 27.12
N GLY A 139 -26.66 -23.97 26.53
CA GLY A 139 -28.03 -23.55 26.84
C GLY A 139 -28.34 -22.15 26.30
N ALA A 140 -27.96 -21.09 26.99
CA ALA A 140 -28.22 -19.72 26.55
C ALA A 140 -27.34 -19.28 25.36
N VAL A 141 -26.26 -19.97 25.03
CA VAL A 141 -25.31 -19.68 23.96
C VAL A 141 -25.05 -20.94 23.16
N SER A 142 -25.25 -20.85 21.86
CA SER A 142 -24.86 -21.85 20.88
C SER A 142 -23.78 -21.30 19.97
N LEU A 143 -22.65 -21.99 19.84
CA LEU A 143 -21.58 -21.70 18.92
C LEU A 143 -21.54 -22.78 17.83
N GLN A 144 -21.67 -22.39 16.58
CA GLN A 144 -21.51 -23.25 15.41
C GLN A 144 -20.33 -22.77 14.58
N LEU A 145 -19.27 -23.57 14.49
CA LEU A 145 -18.10 -23.27 13.66
C LEU A 145 -18.33 -23.74 12.23
N THR A 146 -17.83 -22.98 11.26
CA THR A 146 -17.65 -23.47 9.90
C THR A 146 -16.22 -24.00 9.78
N GLU A 147 -16.07 -25.30 9.52
CA GLU A 147 -14.77 -25.94 9.43
C GLU A 147 -14.37 -26.20 7.99
N VAL A 148 -13.11 -25.96 7.67
CA VAL A 148 -12.47 -26.27 6.39
C VAL A 148 -11.25 -27.13 6.67
N PHE A 149 -11.10 -28.22 5.92
CA PHE A 149 -9.98 -29.16 6.08
C PHE A 149 -9.11 -29.10 4.83
N LEU A 150 -7.90 -28.58 4.96
CA LEU A 150 -6.96 -28.48 3.83
C LEU A 150 -6.46 -29.87 3.37
N ALA A 151 -6.65 -30.90 4.18
CA ALA A 151 -6.42 -32.29 3.79
C ALA A 151 -7.32 -32.76 2.63
N ASP A 152 -8.50 -32.14 2.46
CA ASP A 152 -9.45 -32.49 1.38
C ASP A 152 -9.08 -31.82 0.04
N MET A 153 -8.05 -30.96 0.00
CA MET A 153 -7.65 -30.25 -1.21
C MET A 153 -6.76 -31.12 -2.10
N ASP A 154 -6.96 -30.98 -3.42
CA ASP A 154 -6.08 -31.60 -4.44
C ASP A 154 -4.76 -30.84 -4.57
N SER A 155 -3.80 -31.14 -3.70
CA SER A 155 -2.48 -30.52 -3.66
C SER A 155 -1.71 -30.70 -4.96
N ASP A 156 -1.82 -31.89 -5.58
CA ASP A 156 -1.16 -32.18 -6.85
C ASP A 156 -1.77 -31.40 -8.00
N GLY A 157 -3.10 -31.28 -8.04
CA GLY A 157 -3.79 -30.45 -9.01
C GLY A 157 -3.45 -28.98 -8.88
N ILE A 158 -3.33 -28.46 -7.66
CA ILE A 158 -2.86 -27.08 -7.40
C ILE A 158 -1.48 -26.89 -8.01
N ARG A 159 -0.51 -27.74 -7.67
CA ARG A 159 0.87 -27.65 -8.16
C ARG A 159 0.93 -27.71 -9.67
N LYS A 160 0.31 -28.71 -10.31
CA LYS A 160 0.30 -28.89 -11.76
C LYS A 160 -0.31 -27.68 -12.49
N SER A 161 -1.40 -27.13 -11.96
CA SER A 161 -2.05 -25.93 -12.52
C SER A 161 -1.12 -24.72 -12.51
N LEU A 162 -0.40 -24.50 -11.41
CA LEU A 162 0.54 -23.38 -11.28
C LEU A 162 1.78 -23.56 -12.18
N GLU A 163 2.35 -24.77 -12.22
CA GLU A 163 3.47 -25.11 -13.12
C GLU A 163 3.09 -24.91 -14.60
N GLU A 164 1.86 -25.27 -14.98
CA GLU A 164 1.38 -25.10 -16.35
C GLU A 164 1.27 -23.62 -16.73
N LYS A 165 0.77 -22.77 -15.81
CA LYS A 165 0.70 -21.33 -16.04
C LYS A 165 2.08 -20.70 -16.21
N ILE A 166 3.05 -21.07 -15.36
CA ILE A 166 4.44 -20.62 -15.48
C ILE A 166 5.00 -21.03 -16.85
N ARG A 167 4.80 -22.27 -17.27
CA ARG A 167 5.29 -22.77 -18.57
C ARG A 167 4.70 -22.02 -19.75
N ARG A 168 3.44 -21.56 -19.64
CA ARG A 168 2.77 -20.75 -20.67
C ARG A 168 3.06 -19.26 -20.60
N GLY A 169 3.79 -18.80 -19.58
CA GLY A 169 4.00 -17.38 -19.32
C GLY A 169 2.73 -16.63 -18.93
N GLU A 170 1.74 -17.34 -18.38
CA GLU A 170 0.48 -16.76 -17.93
C GLU A 170 0.64 -16.12 -16.55
N ALA A 171 0.09 -14.91 -16.38
CA ALA A 171 0.08 -14.25 -15.08
C ALA A 171 -0.79 -15.02 -14.06
N PHE A 172 -0.33 -15.06 -12.81
CA PHE A 172 -1.10 -15.66 -11.73
C PHE A 172 -2.30 -14.78 -11.37
N SER A 173 -3.47 -15.41 -11.27
CA SER A 173 -4.65 -14.77 -10.71
C SER A 173 -4.51 -14.65 -9.18
N LYS A 174 -5.31 -13.78 -8.55
CA LYS A 174 -5.33 -13.68 -7.09
C LYS A 174 -5.69 -15.01 -6.40
N GLU A 175 -6.49 -15.85 -7.06
CA GLU A 175 -6.81 -17.19 -6.57
C GLU A 175 -5.59 -18.12 -6.65
N ASP A 176 -4.81 -18.06 -7.71
CA ASP A 176 -3.57 -18.83 -7.84
C ASP A 176 -2.56 -18.45 -6.75
N LEU A 177 -2.41 -17.14 -6.46
CA LEU A 177 -1.55 -16.66 -5.39
C LEU A 177 -2.01 -17.19 -4.02
N MET A 178 -3.32 -17.22 -3.76
CA MET A 178 -3.86 -17.80 -2.53
C MET A 178 -3.63 -19.30 -2.45
N ARG A 179 -3.85 -20.03 -3.55
CA ARG A 179 -3.56 -21.46 -3.63
C ARG A 179 -2.08 -21.76 -3.35
N LEU A 180 -1.18 -20.94 -3.89
CA LEU A 180 0.26 -21.07 -3.65
C LEU A 180 0.62 -20.84 -2.18
N VAL A 181 0.03 -19.83 -1.52
CA VAL A 181 0.28 -19.51 -0.11
C VAL A 181 -0.19 -20.64 0.82
N ILE A 182 -1.36 -21.25 0.56
CA ILE A 182 -1.89 -22.32 1.39
C ILE A 182 -1.34 -23.71 1.02
N TYR A 183 -0.68 -23.83 -0.13
CA TYR A 183 -0.19 -25.12 -0.65
C TYR A 183 0.61 -25.93 0.37
N PRO A 184 1.58 -25.37 1.14
CA PRO A 184 2.29 -26.16 2.14
C PRO A 184 1.41 -26.68 3.27
N LEU A 185 0.29 -26.01 3.56
CA LEU A 185 -0.63 -26.39 4.63
C LEU A 185 -1.54 -27.56 4.24
N THR A 186 -1.58 -27.91 2.95
CA THR A 186 -2.33 -29.06 2.43
C THR A 186 -1.58 -30.38 2.61
N PHE A 187 -0.37 -30.37 3.18
CA PHE A 187 0.44 -31.55 3.45
C PHE A 187 0.48 -31.88 4.94
N ARG A 188 0.56 -33.18 5.26
CA ARG A 188 0.61 -33.66 6.64
C ARG A 188 2.04 -33.82 7.13
N GLY A 189 2.28 -33.33 8.32
CA GLY A 189 3.55 -33.48 9.04
C GLY A 189 4.64 -32.50 8.61
N PRO A 190 5.64 -32.29 9.49
CA PRO A 190 6.65 -31.23 9.28
C PRO A 190 7.50 -31.44 8.03
N ALA A 191 7.90 -32.67 7.72
CA ALA A 191 8.77 -32.96 6.57
C ALA A 191 8.07 -32.66 5.24
N ALA A 192 6.85 -33.17 5.04
CA ALA A 192 6.08 -32.94 3.82
C ALA A 192 5.72 -31.45 3.63
N LYS A 193 5.40 -30.74 4.72
CA LYS A 193 5.16 -29.30 4.70
C LYS A 193 6.42 -28.51 4.31
N ARG A 194 7.58 -28.89 4.80
CA ARG A 194 8.86 -28.30 4.44
C ARG A 194 9.11 -28.45 2.94
N ASP A 195 9.00 -29.68 2.42
CA ASP A 195 9.22 -29.96 1.00
C ASP A 195 8.23 -29.17 0.13
N ALA A 196 6.96 -29.10 0.54
CA ALA A 196 5.95 -28.30 -0.13
C ALA A 196 6.22 -26.79 -0.04
N THR A 197 6.80 -26.30 1.07
CA THR A 197 7.22 -24.90 1.20
C THR A 197 8.34 -24.56 0.21
N HIS A 198 9.34 -25.45 0.08
CA HIS A 198 10.41 -25.27 -0.91
C HIS A 198 9.86 -25.30 -2.34
N GLN A 199 8.87 -26.16 -2.62
CA GLN A 199 8.20 -26.16 -3.92
C GLN A 199 7.41 -24.86 -4.16
N ALA A 200 6.70 -24.37 -3.15
CA ALA A 200 5.97 -23.11 -3.24
C ALA A 200 6.89 -21.91 -3.53
N ILE A 201 8.07 -21.87 -2.92
CA ILE A 201 9.08 -20.82 -3.20
C ILE A 201 9.53 -20.91 -4.66
N LYS A 202 9.85 -22.10 -5.17
CA LYS A 202 10.22 -22.28 -6.58
C LYS A 202 9.11 -21.87 -7.55
N LEU A 203 7.86 -22.09 -7.18
CA LEU A 203 6.72 -21.63 -7.98
C LEU A 203 6.56 -20.11 -7.92
N ALA A 204 6.87 -19.50 -6.76
CA ALA A 204 6.85 -18.05 -6.59
C ALA A 204 7.90 -17.36 -7.47
N ASP A 205 9.09 -17.94 -7.65
CA ASP A 205 10.14 -17.44 -8.57
C ASP A 205 9.64 -17.34 -10.03
N GLY A 206 8.61 -18.11 -10.40
CA GLY A 206 7.97 -18.05 -11.72
C GLY A 206 6.94 -16.92 -11.89
N ILE A 207 6.68 -16.13 -10.85
CA ILE A 207 5.75 -15.01 -10.90
C ILE A 207 6.44 -13.83 -11.57
N THR A 208 5.89 -13.36 -12.69
CA THR A 208 6.47 -12.25 -13.48
C THR A 208 6.33 -10.88 -12.80
N ASP A 209 5.30 -10.71 -11.96
CA ASP A 209 5.09 -9.51 -11.17
C ASP A 209 5.85 -9.61 -9.85
N THR A 210 6.93 -8.86 -9.74
CA THR A 210 7.82 -8.85 -8.56
C THR A 210 7.10 -8.42 -7.27
N GLU A 211 6.04 -7.59 -7.33
CA GLU A 211 5.27 -7.24 -6.12
C GLU A 211 4.41 -8.40 -5.65
N GLN A 212 3.83 -9.14 -6.60
CA GLN A 212 3.07 -10.34 -6.29
C GLN A 212 3.96 -11.46 -5.75
N GLU A 213 5.12 -11.70 -6.36
CA GLU A 213 6.12 -12.64 -5.88
C GLU A 213 6.50 -12.36 -4.42
N TRP A 214 6.87 -11.14 -4.13
CA TRP A 214 7.26 -10.73 -2.79
C TRP A 214 6.12 -10.81 -1.76
N ALA A 215 4.90 -10.46 -2.17
CA ALA A 215 3.71 -10.63 -1.35
C ALA A 215 3.47 -12.11 -1.01
N VAL A 216 3.60 -13.01 -2.00
CA VAL A 216 3.46 -14.46 -1.80
C VAL A 216 4.52 -14.99 -0.85
N LEU A 217 5.79 -14.64 -1.03
CA LEU A 217 6.88 -15.09 -0.16
C LEU A 217 6.68 -14.65 1.30
N LYS A 218 6.22 -13.41 1.52
CA LYS A 218 5.87 -12.92 2.87
C LYS A 218 4.70 -13.68 3.48
N LEU A 219 3.69 -13.97 2.68
CA LEU A 219 2.53 -14.72 3.13
C LEU A 219 2.88 -16.17 3.41
N LEU A 220 3.69 -16.82 2.56
CA LEU A 220 4.25 -18.14 2.84
C LEU A 220 4.94 -18.16 4.19
N LEU A 221 5.85 -17.21 4.45
CA LEU A 221 6.53 -17.13 5.74
C LEU A 221 5.54 -16.95 6.91
N ALA A 222 4.54 -16.09 6.77
CA ALA A 222 3.57 -15.81 7.81
C ALA A 222 2.70 -17.05 8.14
N PHE A 223 2.26 -17.80 7.12
CA PHE A 223 1.41 -18.97 7.30
C PHE A 223 2.20 -20.21 7.72
N THR A 224 3.45 -20.35 7.29
CA THR A 224 4.26 -21.52 7.60
C THR A 224 5.10 -21.37 8.87
N ASP A 225 5.25 -20.19 9.43
CA ASP A 225 6.12 -19.88 10.60
C ASP A 225 5.91 -20.82 11.81
N LYS A 226 4.67 -21.28 12.03
CA LYS A 226 4.33 -22.20 13.14
C LYS A 226 4.60 -23.69 12.82
N VAL A 227 4.78 -24.03 11.55
CA VAL A 227 4.77 -25.44 11.09
C VAL A 227 6.05 -25.90 10.40
N ILE A 228 7.00 -24.99 10.12
CA ILE A 228 8.30 -25.30 9.50
C ILE A 228 9.45 -25.19 10.51
N SER A 229 10.58 -25.81 10.18
CA SER A 229 11.79 -25.76 11.00
C SER A 229 12.36 -24.34 11.11
N LYS A 230 13.28 -24.13 12.06
CA LYS A 230 13.96 -22.84 12.22
C LYS A 230 14.87 -22.54 11.02
N GLU A 231 15.52 -23.58 10.50
CA GLU A 231 16.40 -23.52 9.35
C GLU A 231 15.64 -23.14 8.08
N ASP A 232 14.47 -23.74 7.86
CA ASP A 232 13.63 -23.42 6.71
C ASP A 232 13.07 -21.99 6.78
N ARG A 233 12.75 -21.51 8.00
CA ARG A 233 12.36 -20.12 8.22
C ARG A 233 13.48 -19.13 7.89
N GLU A 234 14.71 -19.47 8.29
CA GLU A 234 15.89 -18.66 7.98
C GLU A 234 16.12 -18.62 6.46
N TYR A 235 16.00 -19.76 5.78
CA TYR A 235 16.08 -19.83 4.31
C TYR A 235 15.05 -18.95 3.61
N ILE A 236 13.76 -19.04 3.98
CA ILE A 236 12.72 -18.18 3.39
C ILE A 236 13.01 -16.70 3.66
N ARG A 237 13.50 -16.37 4.84
CA ARG A 237 13.89 -14.97 5.18
C ARG A 237 15.06 -14.48 4.34
N GLU A 238 16.02 -15.33 4.04
CA GLU A 238 17.13 -15.00 3.15
C GLU A 238 16.62 -14.72 1.74
N VAL A 239 15.75 -15.57 1.20
CA VAL A 239 15.12 -15.37 -0.11
C VAL A 239 14.34 -14.05 -0.14
N ILE A 240 13.49 -13.79 0.87
CA ILE A 240 12.74 -12.52 0.98
C ILE A 240 13.69 -11.32 1.08
N THR A 241 14.80 -11.47 1.81
CA THR A 241 15.76 -10.37 1.99
C THR A 241 16.49 -10.07 0.70
N MET A 242 16.88 -11.09 -0.06
CA MET A 242 17.51 -10.93 -1.37
C MET A 242 16.56 -10.24 -2.36
N SER A 243 15.34 -10.75 -2.51
CA SER A 243 14.29 -10.14 -3.32
C SER A 243 13.94 -8.72 -2.85
N GLY A 244 13.94 -8.49 -1.53
CA GLY A 244 13.68 -7.19 -0.92
C GLY A 244 14.78 -6.15 -1.18
N VAL A 245 16.05 -6.57 -1.18
CA VAL A 245 17.19 -5.69 -1.47
C VAL A 245 17.19 -5.27 -2.95
N GLU A 246 16.94 -6.20 -3.87
CA GLU A 246 16.82 -5.88 -5.29
C GLU A 246 15.71 -4.86 -5.54
N LYS A 247 14.55 -5.04 -4.91
CA LYS A 247 13.44 -4.07 -4.99
C LYS A 247 13.74 -2.72 -4.38
N MET A 248 14.45 -2.71 -3.25
CA MET A 248 14.86 -1.46 -2.60
C MET A 248 15.75 -0.65 -3.54
N ILE A 249 16.69 -1.31 -4.22
CA ILE A 249 17.56 -0.70 -5.23
C ILE A 249 16.74 -0.21 -6.44
N GLU A 250 15.78 -0.98 -6.90
CA GLU A 250 14.92 -0.60 -8.04
C GLU A 250 14.00 0.57 -7.69
N ASN A 251 13.40 0.57 -6.49
CA ASN A 251 12.58 1.69 -6.02
C ASN A 251 13.41 2.95 -5.79
N GLU A 252 14.62 2.85 -5.22
CA GLU A 252 15.54 3.98 -5.09
C GLU A 252 15.90 4.58 -6.46
N LYS A 253 16.19 3.74 -7.45
CA LYS A 253 16.44 4.19 -8.83
C LYS A 253 15.22 4.87 -9.42
N ARG A 254 14.03 4.31 -9.24
CA ARG A 254 12.77 4.87 -9.76
C ARG A 254 12.45 6.22 -9.11
N GLU A 255 12.63 6.34 -7.80
CA GLU A 255 12.47 7.63 -7.08
C GLU A 255 13.53 8.67 -7.50
N ALA A 256 14.77 8.25 -7.70
CA ALA A 256 15.83 9.13 -8.17
C ALA A 256 15.55 9.66 -9.59
N VAL A 257 15.08 8.80 -10.49
CA VAL A 257 14.66 9.19 -11.85
C VAL A 257 13.47 10.16 -11.78
N LYS A 258 12.46 9.86 -10.95
CA LYS A 258 11.30 10.74 -10.78
C LYS A 258 11.69 12.13 -10.28
N LYS A 259 12.54 12.21 -9.25
CA LYS A 259 13.06 13.49 -8.75
C LYS A 259 13.87 14.26 -9.80
N ALA A 260 14.72 13.55 -10.56
CA ALA A 260 15.49 14.17 -11.63
C ALA A 260 14.59 14.73 -12.74
N VAL A 261 13.51 14.04 -13.10
CA VAL A 261 12.52 14.54 -14.08
C VAL A 261 11.80 15.77 -13.53
N GLU A 262 11.31 15.73 -12.28
CA GLU A 262 10.64 16.84 -11.62
C GLU A 262 11.55 18.08 -11.52
N GLU A 263 12.85 17.87 -11.20
CA GLU A 263 13.83 18.99 -11.19
C GLU A 263 14.09 19.59 -12.57
N VAL A 264 14.15 18.78 -13.61
CA VAL A 264 14.34 19.26 -15.00
C VAL A 264 13.09 20.01 -15.46
N GLU A 265 11.91 19.50 -15.18
CA GLU A 265 10.64 20.17 -15.52
C GLU A 265 10.50 21.51 -14.79
N ALA A 266 10.81 21.55 -13.49
CA ALA A 266 10.76 22.79 -12.70
C ALA A 266 11.76 23.85 -13.21
N LYS A 267 12.99 23.45 -13.59
CA LYS A 267 13.97 24.36 -14.19
C LYS A 267 13.50 24.89 -15.55
N ALA A 268 12.97 24.02 -16.40
CA ALA A 268 12.45 24.44 -17.70
C ALA A 268 11.26 25.39 -17.58
N GLU A 269 10.42 25.21 -16.59
CA GLU A 269 9.29 26.10 -16.30
C GLU A 269 9.77 27.46 -15.76
N GLN A 270 10.78 27.46 -14.89
CA GLN A 270 11.41 28.69 -14.38
C GLN A 270 12.11 29.49 -15.50
N GLU A 271 12.94 28.81 -16.33
CA GLU A 271 13.60 29.45 -17.48
C GLU A 271 12.59 30.06 -18.45
N LYS A 272 11.48 29.38 -18.67
CA LYS A 272 10.40 29.85 -19.52
C LYS A 272 9.69 31.08 -18.93
N ALA A 273 9.47 31.09 -17.62
CA ALA A 273 8.87 32.24 -16.92
C ALA A 273 9.80 33.47 -16.94
N GLU A 274 11.09 33.27 -16.71
CA GLU A 274 12.11 34.32 -16.78
C GLU A 274 12.21 34.94 -18.19
N ALA A 275 12.23 34.07 -19.22
CA ALA A 275 12.26 34.53 -20.62
C ALA A 275 11.00 35.34 -21.02
N ILE A 276 9.82 34.91 -20.54
CA ILE A 276 8.55 35.64 -20.77
C ILE A 276 8.61 37.02 -20.08
N GLN A 277 9.13 37.06 -18.85
CA GLN A 277 9.25 38.30 -18.08
C GLN A 277 10.23 39.27 -18.73
N GLU A 278 11.39 38.78 -19.18
CA GLU A 278 12.39 39.58 -19.90
C GLU A 278 11.81 40.14 -21.20
N TYR A 279 11.09 39.31 -21.95
CA TYR A 279 10.43 39.78 -23.18
C TYR A 279 9.36 40.84 -22.90
N ALA A 280 8.57 40.66 -21.84
CA ALA A 280 7.55 41.66 -21.45
C ALA A 280 8.16 43.01 -21.07
N VAL A 281 9.24 43.01 -20.28
CA VAL A 281 9.97 44.24 -19.90
C VAL A 281 10.55 44.94 -21.13
N LYS A 282 11.16 44.21 -22.03
CA LYS A 282 11.74 44.75 -23.27
C LYS A 282 10.65 45.35 -24.18
N ALA A 283 9.51 44.66 -24.32
CA ALA A 283 8.39 45.18 -25.10
C ALA A 283 7.78 46.45 -24.50
N GLU A 284 7.79 46.58 -23.17
CA GLU A 284 7.30 47.77 -22.49
C GLU A 284 8.27 48.94 -22.62
N GLN A 285 9.58 48.69 -22.58
CA GLN A 285 10.62 49.69 -22.88
C GLN A 285 10.54 50.18 -24.32
N GLU A 286 10.45 49.28 -25.29
CA GLU A 286 10.31 49.65 -26.72
C GLU A 286 9.05 50.47 -26.96
N LYS A 287 7.92 50.16 -26.28
CA LYS A 287 6.70 50.96 -26.37
C LYS A 287 6.89 52.36 -25.76
N ALA A 288 7.55 52.47 -24.60
CA ALA A 288 7.82 53.73 -23.93
C ALA A 288 8.72 54.62 -24.79
N GLU A 289 9.78 54.07 -25.38
CA GLU A 289 10.68 54.79 -26.29
C GLU A 289 9.95 55.26 -27.57
N ALA A 290 9.09 54.41 -28.15
CA ALA A 290 8.29 54.79 -29.31
C ALA A 290 7.30 55.93 -29.01
N VAL A 291 6.67 55.91 -27.82
CA VAL A 291 5.79 56.98 -27.36
C VAL A 291 6.56 58.28 -27.16
N MET A 292 7.72 58.21 -26.49
CA MET A 292 8.58 59.39 -26.27
C MET A 292 9.07 60.00 -27.60
N SER A 293 9.56 59.20 -28.52
CA SER A 293 9.97 59.62 -29.87
C SER A 293 8.82 60.25 -30.65
N SER A 294 7.61 59.67 -30.55
CA SER A 294 6.42 60.27 -31.17
C SER A 294 6.03 61.59 -30.56
N LEU A 295 6.10 61.77 -29.23
CA LEU A 295 5.84 63.03 -28.52
C LEU A 295 6.87 64.12 -28.88
N GLU A 296 8.14 63.73 -28.90
CA GLU A 296 9.21 64.68 -29.30
C GLU A 296 8.98 65.18 -30.71
N ARG A 297 8.63 64.32 -31.66
CA ARG A 297 8.31 64.70 -33.05
C ARG A 297 7.12 65.64 -33.10
N ILE A 298 6.05 65.39 -32.31
CA ILE A 298 4.89 66.34 -32.23
C ILE A 298 5.32 67.69 -31.70
N VAL A 299 6.09 67.69 -30.61
CA VAL A 299 6.61 68.96 -30.02
C VAL A 299 7.45 69.74 -31.03
N ARG A 300 8.39 69.07 -31.73
CA ARG A 300 9.21 69.71 -32.77
C ARG A 300 8.38 70.30 -33.92
N ASN A 301 7.34 69.61 -34.36
CA ASN A 301 6.44 70.15 -35.39
C ASN A 301 5.68 71.40 -34.90
N MET A 302 5.16 71.36 -33.65
CA MET A 302 4.46 72.55 -33.09
C MET A 302 5.37 73.68 -32.87
N ILE A 303 6.64 73.48 -32.52
CA ILE A 303 7.68 74.57 -32.47
C ILE A 303 7.93 75.15 -33.87
N ALA A 304 8.01 74.28 -34.89
CA ALA A 304 8.21 74.75 -36.28
C ALA A 304 7.02 75.56 -36.79
N ASP A 305 5.79 75.22 -36.31
CA ASP A 305 4.57 76.01 -36.61
C ASP A 305 4.44 77.31 -35.79
N ARG A 306 5.48 77.67 -35.00
CA ARG A 306 5.57 78.81 -34.13
C ARG A 306 4.47 78.92 -33.05
N GLU A 307 4.02 77.80 -32.57
CA GLU A 307 3.07 77.76 -31.44
C GLU A 307 3.76 78.14 -30.12
N PRO A 308 3.10 78.92 -29.21
CA PRO A 308 3.70 79.30 -27.94
C PRO A 308 4.06 78.07 -27.05
N ALA A 309 5.24 78.12 -26.42
CA ALA A 309 5.76 76.98 -25.60
C ALA A 309 4.79 76.56 -24.48
N GLU A 310 4.06 77.50 -23.88
CA GLU A 310 3.02 77.21 -22.86
C GLU A 310 1.81 76.41 -23.43
N LYS A 311 1.47 76.67 -24.69
CA LYS A 311 0.41 75.95 -25.40
C LYS A 311 0.85 74.52 -25.74
N ILE A 312 2.09 74.40 -26.22
CA ILE A 312 2.69 73.07 -26.55
C ILE A 312 2.74 72.21 -25.30
N ALA A 313 3.30 72.72 -24.17
CA ALA A 313 3.37 71.98 -22.91
C ALA A 313 1.99 71.49 -22.41
N ARG A 314 0.95 72.33 -22.51
CA ARG A 314 -0.42 72.02 -22.10
C ARG A 314 -1.08 70.99 -23.00
N GLN A 315 -0.81 70.95 -24.29
CA GLN A 315 -1.40 70.02 -25.25
C GLN A 315 -0.71 68.65 -25.30
N THR A 316 0.61 68.68 -25.11
CA THR A 316 1.41 67.41 -25.20
C THR A 316 1.68 66.78 -23.84
N GLY A 317 1.49 67.49 -22.74
CA GLY A 317 1.86 67.03 -21.39
C GLY A 317 3.37 67.03 -21.13
N VAL A 318 4.18 67.50 -22.08
CA VAL A 318 5.63 67.63 -21.91
C VAL A 318 5.93 68.85 -21.02
N PRO A 319 6.83 68.76 -20.02
CA PRO A 319 7.18 69.84 -19.15
C PRO A 319 7.62 71.05 -19.95
N LEU A 320 7.18 72.30 -19.54
CA LEU A 320 7.49 73.55 -20.23
C LEU A 320 9.00 73.75 -20.36
N ALA A 321 9.78 73.35 -19.39
CA ALA A 321 11.24 73.44 -19.41
C ALA A 321 11.84 72.63 -20.59
N ASP A 322 11.32 71.41 -20.82
CA ASP A 322 11.79 70.53 -21.89
C ASP A 322 11.37 71.05 -23.27
N VAL A 323 10.16 71.66 -23.39
CA VAL A 323 9.69 72.28 -24.61
C VAL A 323 10.59 73.47 -24.96
N ARG A 324 10.97 74.37 -24.01
CA ARG A 324 11.87 75.51 -24.23
C ARG A 324 13.29 75.05 -24.57
N LEU A 325 13.76 73.95 -24.02
CA LEU A 325 15.07 73.37 -24.35
C LEU A 325 15.10 72.90 -25.82
N LEU A 326 14.09 72.20 -26.27
CA LEU A 326 13.90 71.77 -27.66
C LEU A 326 13.74 72.96 -28.62
N GLU A 327 13.05 74.00 -28.19
CA GLU A 327 12.91 75.26 -28.97
C GLU A 327 14.25 76.00 -29.15
N ALA A 328 15.08 76.05 -28.10
CA ALA A 328 16.43 76.55 -28.15
C ALA A 328 17.35 75.77 -29.09
N GLU A 329 17.27 74.45 -29.05
CA GLU A 329 18.02 73.52 -29.93
C GLU A 329 17.64 73.71 -31.42
N MET A 330 16.38 73.98 -31.73
CA MET A 330 15.89 74.14 -33.09
C MET A 330 16.20 75.53 -33.69
N ASN A 331 16.42 76.51 -32.83
CA ASN A 331 16.66 77.94 -33.25
C ASN A 331 18.14 78.38 -33.14
N GLY A 332 19.03 77.50 -32.62
CA GLY A 332 20.49 77.74 -32.55
C GLY A 332 21.21 77.05 -33.67
#